data_2b70e4672b4034c58d4e330836b1c77d
#
_entry.id   2b70e4672b4034c58d4e330836b1c77d
#
_cell.length_a   1.000
_cell.length_b   1.000
_cell.length_c   1.000
_cell.angle_alpha   90.00
_cell.angle_beta   90.00
_cell.angle_gamma   90.00
#
_symmetry.space_group_name_H-M   'P 1'
#
loop_
_entity.id
_entity.type
_entity.pdbx_description
1 polymer ?
#
loop_
_entity_poly.entity_id
_entity_poly.type
_entity_poly.pdbx_seq_one_letter_code
_entity_poly.pdbx_strand_id
1 'polypeptide(L)'
;QNGTSSPFSRYAYGELNDNVPNTYRAMGGVGIGMRNNKVINSAQPASYTACDSLTFMFDLAASVMWSRYSDATGMRNKANGNLDYLTMQFPLWRRYIAFSAGVLPYTAVGYDVTMSDSIGSGYHFTKSYVGTGGISEVYGGLSFNICDWFALGANVYYMFGKVDNTRSLSFTESALTSTTQKSVFSVSSVRFRYGAQFFHTFGEHSFALGGIFEAKQKLRSTYTAYETTLLDTVSAKNEGYEVPMVYGGGVSYTWANRLTLAFDYQRQCMSGAL
;
A
#
# COMPACT_ATOMS: atom_id res chain seq x y z
N GLN A 1 -1.92 5.07 16.07
CA GLN A 1 -1.56 3.64 16.04
C GLN A 1 -0.75 3.41 14.77
N ASN A 2 0.47 2.88 14.89
CA ASN A 2 1.35 2.73 13.74
C ASN A 2 1.02 1.43 13.00
N GLY A 3 0.90 1.50 11.69
CA GLY A 3 0.60 0.34 10.84
C GLY A 3 1.76 -0.65 10.68
N THR A 4 2.97 -0.25 11.04
CA THR A 4 4.18 -1.09 11.03
C THR A 4 5.09 -0.73 12.19
N SER A 5 6.04 -1.61 12.52
CA SER A 5 7.15 -1.32 13.44
C SER A 5 8.50 -1.52 12.75
N SER A 6 8.52 -1.52 11.43
CA SER A 6 9.71 -1.77 10.63
C SER A 6 10.63 -0.55 10.59
N PRO A 7 11.91 -0.66 10.96
CA PRO A 7 12.89 0.42 10.81
C PRO A 7 13.07 0.87 9.36
N PHE A 8 12.78 -0.01 8.40
CA PHE A 8 12.87 0.27 6.97
C PHE A 8 11.78 1.22 6.47
N SER A 9 10.67 1.38 7.21
CA SER A 9 9.61 2.36 6.91
C SER A 9 10.06 3.81 7.02
N ARG A 10 11.32 4.07 7.42
CA ARG A 10 11.96 5.40 7.46
C ARG A 10 12.22 5.97 6.06
N TYR A 11 12.36 5.14 5.05
CA TYR A 11 12.75 5.57 3.71
C TYR A 11 11.55 5.98 2.87
N ALA A 12 11.75 7.00 2.03
CA ALA A 12 10.74 7.59 1.15
C ALA A 12 9.43 7.95 1.90
N TYR A 13 8.30 7.42 1.46
CA TYR A 13 6.98 7.63 2.05
C TYR A 13 6.47 6.42 2.85
N GLY A 14 7.38 5.52 3.25
CA GLY A 14 7.09 4.36 4.09
C GLY A 14 7.12 3.02 3.36
N GLU A 15 6.71 1.98 4.07
CA GLU A 15 6.61 0.62 3.56
C GLU A 15 5.32 0.45 2.76
N LEU A 16 5.42 -0.02 1.52
CA LEU A 16 4.29 -0.24 0.64
C LEU A 16 3.47 -1.44 1.11
N ASN A 17 2.15 -1.29 1.11
CA ASN A 17 1.22 -2.39 1.34
C ASN A 17 0.80 -3.03 0.01
N ASP A 18 0.67 -4.35 0.03
CA ASP A 18 0.10 -5.09 -1.08
C ASP A 18 -1.42 -4.91 -1.09
N ASN A 19 -1.96 -4.33 -2.16
CA ASN A 19 -3.40 -4.10 -2.34
C ASN A 19 -4.11 -5.33 -2.91
N VAL A 20 -3.76 -6.51 -2.40
CA VAL A 20 -4.34 -7.79 -2.80
C VAL A 20 -5.30 -8.27 -1.71
N PRO A 21 -6.49 -8.78 -2.05
CA PRO A 21 -7.42 -9.36 -1.07
C PRO A 21 -6.75 -10.45 -0.20
N ASN A 22 -7.12 -10.54 1.06
CA ASN A 22 -6.51 -11.51 2.00
C ASN A 22 -6.63 -12.96 1.53
N THR A 23 -7.72 -13.30 0.83
CA THR A 23 -7.88 -14.61 0.19
C THR A 23 -6.76 -14.92 -0.80
N TYR A 24 -6.36 -13.95 -1.61
CA TYR A 24 -5.28 -14.12 -2.60
C TYR A 24 -3.90 -13.92 -1.97
N ARG A 25 -3.81 -13.13 -0.90
CA ARG A 25 -2.58 -13.02 -0.10
C ARG A 25 -2.20 -14.37 0.52
N ALA A 26 -3.18 -15.17 0.96
CA ALA A 26 -2.97 -16.54 1.42
C ALA A 26 -2.47 -17.50 0.33
N MET A 27 -2.63 -17.13 -0.96
CA MET A 27 -2.13 -17.87 -2.13
C MET A 27 -0.83 -17.28 -2.69
N GLY A 28 -0.06 -16.52 -1.88
CA GLY A 28 1.19 -15.89 -2.30
C GLY A 28 1.04 -14.52 -2.93
N GLY A 29 -0.12 -13.85 -2.81
CA GLY A 29 -0.34 -12.49 -3.31
C GLY A 29 -0.73 -12.43 -4.79
N VAL A 30 -1.07 -13.54 -5.42
CA VAL A 30 -1.56 -13.56 -6.81
C VAL A 30 -2.93 -12.87 -6.90
N GLY A 31 -3.13 -12.04 -7.91
CA GLY A 31 -4.38 -11.30 -8.08
C GLY A 31 -4.66 -10.92 -9.54
N ILE A 32 -3.61 -10.72 -10.35
CA ILE A 32 -3.75 -10.19 -11.72
C ILE A 32 -4.46 -11.20 -12.64
N GLY A 33 -4.07 -12.48 -12.55
CA GLY A 33 -4.70 -13.55 -13.31
C GLY A 33 -5.98 -14.10 -12.68
N MET A 34 -6.30 -13.70 -11.44
CA MET A 34 -7.41 -14.29 -10.70
C MET A 34 -8.76 -13.69 -11.07
N ARG A 35 -9.75 -14.58 -11.26
CA ARG A 35 -11.16 -14.22 -11.52
C ARG A 35 -12.07 -15.12 -10.71
N ASN A 36 -12.79 -14.56 -9.73
CA ASN A 36 -13.67 -15.31 -8.85
C ASN A 36 -14.93 -14.48 -8.53
N ASN A 37 -16.10 -15.13 -8.44
CA ASN A 37 -17.36 -14.48 -8.16
C ASN A 37 -17.60 -14.23 -6.66
N LYS A 38 -16.71 -14.67 -5.77
CA LYS A 38 -16.84 -14.56 -4.30
C LYS A 38 -15.78 -13.66 -3.66
N VAL A 39 -14.88 -13.09 -4.45
CA VAL A 39 -13.76 -12.26 -3.94
C VAL A 39 -13.73 -10.94 -4.67
N ILE A 40 -13.71 -9.84 -3.92
CA ILE A 40 -13.50 -8.50 -4.47
C ILE A 40 -12.01 -8.30 -4.73
N ASN A 41 -11.62 -8.24 -5.98
CA ASN A 41 -10.22 -8.16 -6.38
C ASN A 41 -9.83 -6.74 -6.80
N SER A 42 -9.45 -5.90 -5.86
CA SER A 42 -9.00 -4.52 -6.11
C SER A 42 -7.71 -4.43 -6.94
N ALA A 43 -6.91 -5.51 -6.97
CA ALA A 43 -5.67 -5.56 -7.75
C ALA A 43 -5.91 -5.63 -9.27
N GLN A 44 -7.06 -6.21 -9.69
CA GLN A 44 -7.43 -6.39 -11.10
C GLN A 44 -8.83 -5.85 -11.39
N PRO A 45 -8.94 -4.61 -11.92
CA PRO A 45 -10.24 -3.98 -12.15
C PRO A 45 -11.17 -4.77 -13.08
N ALA A 46 -10.63 -5.46 -14.09
CA ALA A 46 -11.42 -6.23 -15.04
C ALA A 46 -12.14 -7.44 -14.41
N SER A 47 -11.75 -7.85 -13.20
CA SER A 47 -12.33 -9.00 -12.49
C SER A 47 -13.70 -8.71 -11.86
N TYR A 48 -14.12 -7.45 -11.71
CA TYR A 48 -15.37 -7.11 -11.02
C TYR A 48 -16.61 -7.70 -11.69
N THR A 49 -16.61 -7.83 -13.00
CA THR A 49 -17.71 -8.48 -13.74
C THR A 49 -17.78 -10.00 -13.55
N ALA A 50 -16.91 -10.59 -12.71
CA ALA A 50 -17.06 -11.98 -12.30
C ALA A 50 -18.20 -12.19 -11.29
N CYS A 51 -18.68 -11.13 -10.61
CA CYS A 51 -19.76 -11.23 -9.63
C CYS A 51 -21.08 -11.66 -10.29
N ASP A 52 -21.90 -12.32 -9.50
CA ASP A 52 -23.24 -12.74 -9.94
C ASP A 52 -24.19 -11.54 -10.05
N SER A 53 -25.17 -11.61 -10.94
CA SER A 53 -26.01 -10.48 -11.37
C SER A 53 -26.89 -9.85 -10.28
N LEU A 54 -27.10 -10.53 -9.15
CA LEU A 54 -27.96 -10.07 -8.04
C LEU A 54 -27.19 -10.05 -6.71
N THR A 55 -25.89 -9.94 -6.73
CA THR A 55 -25.04 -10.05 -5.56
C THR A 55 -24.43 -8.71 -5.18
N PHE A 56 -24.69 -8.25 -3.96
CA PHE A 56 -23.90 -7.21 -3.30
C PHE A 56 -22.85 -7.88 -2.43
N MET A 57 -21.57 -7.57 -2.67
CA MET A 57 -20.46 -8.07 -1.88
C MET A 57 -19.85 -6.95 -1.04
N PHE A 58 -19.50 -7.31 0.19
CA PHE A 58 -18.80 -6.46 1.13
C PHE A 58 -17.67 -7.29 1.75
N ASP A 59 -16.48 -6.73 1.79
CA ASP A 59 -15.30 -7.40 2.35
C ASP A 59 -14.53 -6.44 3.26
N LEU A 60 -14.27 -6.89 4.48
CA LEU A 60 -13.53 -6.18 5.51
C LEU A 60 -12.42 -7.09 6.01
N ALA A 61 -11.20 -6.61 6.00
CA ALA A 61 -10.08 -7.36 6.50
C ALA A 61 -9.27 -6.58 7.53
N ALA A 62 -8.83 -7.30 8.56
CA ALA A 62 -7.92 -6.81 9.58
C ALA A 62 -6.82 -7.84 9.81
N SER A 63 -5.62 -7.36 10.12
CA SER A 63 -4.47 -8.19 10.41
C SER A 63 -3.81 -7.81 11.72
N VAL A 64 -3.16 -8.81 12.35
CA VAL A 64 -2.29 -8.59 13.50
C VAL A 64 -0.94 -9.19 13.16
N MET A 65 0.09 -8.35 13.24
CA MET A 65 1.46 -8.76 12.97
C MET A 65 2.27 -8.77 14.25
N TRP A 66 2.85 -9.93 14.58
CA TRP A 66 3.83 -10.06 15.64
C TRP A 66 5.24 -10.06 15.06
N SER A 67 6.03 -9.10 15.49
CA SER A 67 7.43 -8.97 15.07
C SER A 67 8.36 -9.14 16.26
N ARG A 68 9.41 -9.94 16.06
CA ARG A 68 10.52 -10.09 17.02
C ARG A 68 11.76 -9.43 16.44
N TYR A 69 12.26 -8.42 17.13
CA TYR A 69 13.50 -7.73 16.82
C TYR A 69 14.59 -8.22 17.76
N SER A 70 15.74 -8.58 17.22
CA SER A 70 16.92 -8.99 17.98
C SER A 70 18.11 -8.13 17.56
N ASP A 71 18.77 -7.51 18.52
CA ASP A 71 20.00 -6.76 18.33
C ASP A 71 21.05 -7.19 19.36
N ALA A 72 22.22 -6.53 19.36
CA ALA A 72 23.30 -6.83 20.31
C ALA A 72 22.93 -6.53 21.77
N THR A 73 21.86 -5.77 22.01
CA THR A 73 21.40 -5.34 23.35
C THR A 73 20.26 -6.20 23.90
N GLY A 74 19.63 -7.05 23.05
CA GLY A 74 18.57 -7.96 23.49
C GLY A 74 17.47 -8.21 22.44
N MET A 75 16.38 -8.83 22.91
CA MET A 75 15.22 -9.17 22.10
C MET A 75 14.03 -8.30 22.51
N ARG A 76 13.30 -7.78 21.52
CA ARG A 76 12.06 -7.04 21.72
C ARG A 76 10.94 -7.60 20.85
N ASN A 77 9.77 -7.84 21.44
CA ASN A 77 8.57 -8.25 20.73
C ASN A 77 7.65 -7.04 20.56
N LYS A 78 7.10 -6.84 19.36
CA LYS A 78 6.09 -5.82 19.09
C LYS A 78 4.90 -6.48 18.38
N ALA A 79 3.68 -6.05 18.74
CA ALA A 79 2.45 -6.43 18.08
C ALA A 79 1.78 -5.19 17.49
N ASN A 80 1.41 -5.25 16.22
CA ASN A 80 0.68 -4.21 15.52
C ASN A 80 -0.61 -4.78 14.95
N GLY A 81 -1.72 -4.07 15.13
CA GLY A 81 -2.99 -4.40 14.51
C GLY A 81 -3.33 -3.37 13.44
N ASN A 82 -3.73 -3.82 12.26
CA ASN A 82 -4.09 -2.97 11.13
C ASN A 82 -5.46 -3.35 10.58
N LEU A 83 -6.16 -2.35 10.06
CA LEU A 83 -7.26 -2.53 9.13
C LEU A 83 -6.64 -2.65 7.73
N ASP A 84 -6.76 -3.82 7.10
CA ASP A 84 -6.13 -4.06 5.80
C ASP A 84 -6.93 -3.45 4.66
N TYR A 85 -8.26 -3.58 4.69
CA TYR A 85 -9.14 -2.93 3.70
C TYR A 85 -10.61 -3.01 4.09
N LEU A 86 -11.35 -2.13 3.46
CA LEU A 86 -12.80 -2.15 3.42
C LEU A 86 -13.22 -1.96 1.97
N THR A 87 -13.88 -2.96 1.38
CA THR A 87 -14.25 -2.93 -0.03
C THR A 87 -15.69 -3.39 -0.24
N MET A 88 -16.33 -2.87 -1.27
CA MET A 88 -17.66 -3.28 -1.70
C MET A 88 -17.69 -3.43 -3.22
N GLN A 89 -18.53 -4.32 -3.71
CA GLN A 89 -18.72 -4.59 -5.13
C GLN A 89 -20.16 -4.99 -5.42
N PHE A 90 -20.69 -4.49 -6.51
CA PHE A 90 -22.02 -4.88 -7.00
C PHE A 90 -22.14 -4.73 -8.51
N PRO A 91 -22.98 -5.55 -9.17
CA PRO A 91 -23.27 -5.39 -10.59
C PRO A 91 -24.19 -4.17 -10.80
N LEU A 92 -23.85 -3.32 -11.77
CA LEU A 92 -24.71 -2.20 -12.20
C LEU A 92 -25.68 -2.64 -13.30
N TRP A 93 -25.22 -3.47 -14.22
CA TRP A 93 -26.05 -3.97 -15.29
C TRP A 93 -25.73 -5.45 -15.57
N ARG A 94 -26.54 -6.33 -14.97
CA ARG A 94 -26.41 -7.78 -15.11
C ARG A 94 -24.93 -8.23 -14.94
N ARG A 95 -24.39 -8.96 -15.94
CA ARG A 95 -23.00 -9.44 -15.98
C ARG A 95 -22.08 -8.55 -16.83
N TYR A 96 -22.61 -7.44 -17.39
CA TYR A 96 -21.86 -6.61 -18.33
C TYR A 96 -21.09 -5.48 -17.64
N ILE A 97 -21.67 -4.88 -16.61
CA ILE A 97 -21.06 -3.76 -15.92
C ILE A 97 -21.11 -4.02 -14.42
N ALA A 98 -19.96 -3.91 -13.76
CA ALA A 98 -19.85 -3.98 -12.32
C ALA A 98 -19.04 -2.79 -11.76
N PHE A 99 -19.41 -2.39 -10.56
CA PHE A 99 -18.77 -1.33 -9.81
C PHE A 99 -18.13 -1.91 -8.55
N SER A 100 -16.96 -1.38 -8.18
CA SER A 100 -16.34 -1.64 -6.90
C SER A 100 -15.79 -0.36 -6.31
N ALA A 101 -15.85 -0.22 -5.00
CA ALA A 101 -15.27 0.89 -4.27
C ALA A 101 -14.73 0.41 -2.92
N GLY A 102 -13.79 1.17 -2.36
CA GLY A 102 -13.24 0.81 -1.06
C GLY A 102 -12.16 1.74 -0.56
N VAL A 103 -11.66 1.42 0.63
CA VAL A 103 -10.56 2.11 1.29
C VAL A 103 -9.46 1.09 1.54
N LEU A 104 -8.24 1.45 1.14
CA LEU A 104 -7.05 0.61 1.21
C LEU A 104 -5.90 1.40 1.85
N PRO A 105 -5.07 0.83 2.72
CA PRO A 105 -3.81 1.44 3.10
C PRO A 105 -2.81 1.28 1.94
N TYR A 106 -2.17 2.38 1.54
CA TYR A 106 -1.15 2.37 0.49
C TYR A 106 0.25 2.20 1.06
N THR A 107 0.58 2.98 2.13
CA THR A 107 1.84 2.82 2.86
C THR A 107 1.63 2.90 4.35
N ALA A 108 2.56 2.34 5.11
CA ALA A 108 2.62 2.47 6.55
C ALA A 108 4.01 2.93 7.00
N VAL A 109 4.04 3.84 7.97
CA VAL A 109 5.25 4.31 8.63
C VAL A 109 5.12 4.10 10.14
N GLY A 110 6.12 3.43 10.73
CA GLY A 110 6.15 3.20 12.16
C GLY A 110 7.53 2.72 12.59
N TYR A 111 8.38 3.65 13.00
CA TYR A 111 9.67 3.31 13.56
C TYR A 111 9.98 4.19 14.78
N ASP A 112 10.74 3.63 15.69
CA ASP A 112 11.27 4.29 16.88
C ASP A 112 12.66 3.73 17.13
N VAL A 113 13.68 4.49 16.76
CA VAL A 113 15.08 4.10 16.83
C VAL A 113 15.81 5.12 17.71
N THR A 114 16.37 4.63 18.80
CA THR A 114 17.14 5.44 19.74
C THR A 114 18.58 4.92 19.76
N MET A 115 19.52 5.82 19.61
CA MET A 115 20.96 5.55 19.64
C MET A 115 21.60 6.46 20.69
N SER A 116 22.33 5.89 21.63
CA SER A 116 23.14 6.63 22.60
C SER A 116 24.60 6.50 22.25
N ASP A 117 25.32 7.60 22.28
CA ASP A 117 26.74 7.67 21.95
C ASP A 117 27.42 8.75 22.82
N SER A 118 28.75 8.81 22.80
CA SER A 118 29.52 9.77 23.54
C SER A 118 30.58 10.46 22.72
N ILE A 119 30.78 11.76 22.92
CA ILE A 119 31.83 12.53 22.23
C ILE A 119 32.92 12.84 23.26
N GLY A 120 34.13 12.36 23.02
CA GLY A 120 35.28 12.57 23.90
C GLY A 120 35.08 11.96 25.29
N SER A 121 35.78 12.51 26.27
CA SER A 121 35.80 11.98 27.65
C SER A 121 34.71 12.58 28.53
N GLY A 122 33.44 12.66 28.10
CA GLY A 122 32.41 13.09 29.04
C GLY A 122 31.06 13.53 28.51
N TYR A 123 30.89 13.79 27.24
CA TYR A 123 29.61 14.25 26.70
C TYR A 123 28.78 13.09 26.15
N HIS A 124 27.72 12.73 26.88
CA HIS A 124 26.76 11.71 26.41
C HIS A 124 25.58 12.36 25.68
N PHE A 125 25.22 11.83 24.55
CA PHE A 125 24.06 12.29 23.79
C PHE A 125 23.21 11.12 23.33
N THR A 126 21.92 11.39 23.14
CA THR A 126 20.95 10.44 22.62
C THR A 126 20.32 11.01 21.37
N LYS A 127 20.42 10.25 20.28
CA LYS A 127 19.71 10.50 19.02
C LYS A 127 18.47 9.66 18.98
N SER A 128 17.30 10.27 18.81
CA SER A 128 16.04 9.58 18.63
C SER A 128 15.46 9.90 17.26
N TYR A 129 14.99 8.87 16.56
CA TYR A 129 14.33 8.94 15.28
C TYR A 129 12.98 8.25 15.39
N VAL A 130 11.91 9.03 15.36
CA VAL A 130 10.54 8.52 15.46
C VAL A 130 9.79 8.89 14.20
N GLY A 131 9.19 7.90 13.56
CA GLY A 131 8.32 8.11 12.42
C GLY A 131 6.97 7.46 12.64
N THR A 132 5.92 8.17 12.26
CA THR A 132 4.54 7.70 12.39
C THR A 132 3.68 8.15 11.22
N GLY A 133 2.62 7.41 10.93
CA GLY A 133 1.65 7.77 9.91
C GLY A 133 1.60 6.79 8.75
N GLY A 134 1.21 7.28 7.60
CA GLY A 134 1.07 6.50 6.36
C GLY A 134 0.14 7.18 5.38
N ILE A 135 0.04 6.60 4.21
CA ILE A 135 -0.82 7.04 3.13
C ILE A 135 -1.91 5.99 2.94
N SER A 136 -3.16 6.43 2.91
CA SER A 136 -4.32 5.62 2.58
C SER A 136 -4.88 6.05 1.22
N GLU A 137 -5.65 5.18 0.60
CA GLU A 137 -6.33 5.48 -0.65
C GLU A 137 -7.79 5.04 -0.60
N VAL A 138 -8.66 5.87 -1.18
CA VAL A 138 -10.02 5.50 -1.53
C VAL A 138 -10.06 5.23 -3.02
N TYR A 139 -10.69 4.15 -3.43
CA TYR A 139 -10.85 3.86 -4.84
C TYR A 139 -12.30 3.69 -5.23
N GLY A 140 -12.56 3.99 -6.50
CA GLY A 140 -13.76 3.62 -7.22
C GLY A 140 -13.37 3.04 -8.57
N GLY A 141 -14.02 1.96 -8.96
CA GLY A 141 -13.68 1.25 -10.19
C GLY A 141 -14.89 0.72 -10.93
N LEU A 142 -14.74 0.66 -12.24
CA LEU A 142 -15.73 0.09 -13.16
C LEU A 142 -15.09 -1.02 -13.98
N SER A 143 -15.87 -2.05 -14.24
CA SER A 143 -15.51 -3.14 -15.12
C SER A 143 -16.59 -3.39 -16.15
N PHE A 144 -16.18 -3.71 -17.36
CA PHE A 144 -17.03 -3.95 -18.51
C PHE A 144 -16.68 -5.30 -19.14
N ASN A 145 -17.66 -6.21 -19.22
CA ASN A 145 -17.58 -7.40 -20.08
C ASN A 145 -17.92 -6.98 -21.51
N ILE A 146 -16.93 -7.03 -22.38
CA ILE A 146 -17.12 -6.75 -23.82
C ILE A 146 -17.68 -7.98 -24.53
N CYS A 147 -17.17 -9.15 -24.15
CA CYS A 147 -17.57 -10.45 -24.67
C CYS A 147 -17.59 -11.47 -23.52
N ASP A 148 -18.12 -12.67 -23.77
CA ASP A 148 -18.16 -13.75 -22.77
C ASP A 148 -16.79 -14.29 -22.36
N TRP A 149 -15.73 -13.83 -23.01
CA TRP A 149 -14.35 -14.26 -22.79
C TRP A 149 -13.37 -13.09 -22.54
N PHE A 150 -13.85 -11.81 -22.56
CA PHE A 150 -12.99 -10.64 -22.42
C PHE A 150 -13.64 -9.52 -21.60
N ALA A 151 -12.92 -9.01 -20.62
CA ALA A 151 -13.31 -7.89 -19.78
C ALA A 151 -12.23 -6.82 -19.70
N LEU A 152 -12.64 -5.56 -19.60
CA LEU A 152 -11.81 -4.41 -19.30
C LEU A 152 -12.29 -3.75 -18.01
N GLY A 153 -11.37 -3.10 -17.30
CA GLY A 153 -11.71 -2.36 -16.10
C GLY A 153 -10.74 -1.22 -15.84
N ALA A 154 -11.20 -0.26 -15.06
CA ALA A 154 -10.39 0.86 -14.61
C ALA A 154 -10.75 1.23 -13.18
N ASN A 155 -9.73 1.55 -12.37
CA ASN A 155 -9.85 2.11 -11.04
C ASN A 155 -9.26 3.51 -11.01
N VAL A 156 -9.93 4.39 -10.27
CA VAL A 156 -9.43 5.70 -9.87
C VAL A 156 -9.17 5.64 -8.37
N TYR A 157 -7.97 5.98 -7.96
CA TYR A 157 -7.56 6.02 -6.55
C TYR A 157 -7.29 7.46 -6.14
N TYR A 158 -7.84 7.88 -5.04
CA TYR A 158 -7.50 9.12 -4.36
C TYR A 158 -6.63 8.80 -3.15
N MET A 159 -5.37 9.20 -3.22
CA MET A 159 -4.37 8.99 -2.18
C MET A 159 -4.36 10.17 -1.22
N PHE A 160 -4.39 9.91 0.08
CA PHE A 160 -4.35 10.92 1.13
C PHE A 160 -3.64 10.38 2.36
N GLY A 161 -2.97 11.26 3.09
CA GLY A 161 -2.29 10.87 4.32
C GLY A 161 -1.19 11.81 4.72
N LYS A 162 -0.60 11.53 5.89
CA LYS A 162 0.52 12.27 6.46
C LYS A 162 1.53 11.31 7.05
N VAL A 163 2.79 11.64 6.86
CA VAL A 163 3.93 10.98 7.49
C VAL A 163 4.66 12.01 8.31
N ASP A 164 4.72 11.77 9.60
CA ASP A 164 5.43 12.59 10.59
C ASP A 164 6.76 11.93 10.93
N ASN A 165 7.86 12.64 10.69
CA ASN A 165 9.20 12.21 11.07
C ASN A 165 9.77 13.20 12.10
N THR A 166 10.16 12.71 13.24
CA THR A 166 10.78 13.50 14.31
C THR A 166 12.20 13.00 14.56
N ARG A 167 13.15 13.91 14.55
CA ARG A 167 14.55 13.67 14.90
C ARG A 167 14.89 14.51 16.10
N SER A 168 15.33 13.89 17.17
CA SER A 168 15.74 14.60 18.40
C SER A 168 17.19 14.27 18.73
N LEU A 169 17.93 15.28 19.09
CA LEU A 169 19.27 15.19 19.66
C LEU A 169 19.20 15.75 21.07
N SER A 170 19.37 14.91 22.08
CA SER A 170 19.34 15.28 23.48
C SER A 170 20.69 15.05 24.11
N PHE A 171 21.20 16.03 24.83
CA PHE A 171 22.42 15.94 25.63
C PHE A 171 22.07 15.70 27.09
N THR A 172 22.87 14.88 27.77
CA THR A 172 22.70 14.62 29.22
C THR A 172 23.11 15.80 30.07
N GLU A 173 23.98 16.67 29.54
CA GLU A 173 24.50 17.82 30.23
C GLU A 173 23.70 19.10 29.95
N SER A 174 23.37 19.83 31.04
CA SER A 174 22.53 21.04 30.98
C SER A 174 23.18 22.22 30.23
N ALA A 175 24.49 22.15 29.95
CA ALA A 175 25.21 23.18 29.21
C ALA A 175 24.99 23.15 27.69
N LEU A 176 24.43 22.06 27.16
CA LEU A 176 24.23 21.89 25.73
C LEU A 176 22.74 21.90 25.38
N THR A 177 22.40 22.64 24.34
CA THR A 177 21.02 22.78 23.90
C THR A 177 20.59 21.55 23.09
N SER A 178 19.51 20.89 23.52
CA SER A 178 18.87 19.82 22.79
C SER A 178 18.10 20.38 21.57
N THR A 179 18.17 19.69 20.43
CA THR A 179 17.51 20.10 19.19
C THR A 179 16.51 19.04 18.76
N THR A 180 15.32 19.51 18.35
CA THR A 180 14.31 18.62 17.75
C THR A 180 13.89 19.19 16.41
N GLN A 181 13.99 18.35 15.38
CA GLN A 181 13.54 18.63 14.03
C GLN A 181 12.33 17.73 13.73
N LYS A 182 11.21 18.34 13.39
CA LYS A 182 10.00 17.65 12.94
C LYS A 182 9.78 17.94 11.47
N SER A 183 9.55 16.88 10.67
CA SER A 183 9.14 17.01 9.28
C SER A 183 7.82 16.30 9.05
N VAL A 184 6.91 16.97 8.35
CA VAL A 184 5.60 16.48 8.00
C VAL A 184 5.51 16.39 6.48
N PHE A 185 5.30 15.18 5.97
CA PHE A 185 5.05 14.91 4.56
C PHE A 185 3.57 14.59 4.37
N SER A 186 2.85 15.45 3.65
CA SER A 186 1.42 15.31 3.38
C SER A 186 1.19 15.02 1.91
N VAL A 187 0.32 14.06 1.61
CA VAL A 187 0.01 13.62 0.26
C VAL A 187 -1.47 13.82 -0.02
N SER A 188 -1.76 14.33 -1.24
CA SER A 188 -3.11 14.42 -1.81
C SER A 188 -2.97 14.29 -3.32
N SER A 189 -3.19 13.08 -3.86
CA SER A 189 -2.94 12.79 -5.28
C SER A 189 -3.95 11.77 -5.81
N VAL A 190 -4.12 11.76 -7.13
CA VAL A 190 -4.99 10.79 -7.83
C VAL A 190 -4.11 9.90 -8.68
N ARG A 191 -4.40 8.60 -8.74
CA ARG A 191 -3.77 7.64 -9.65
C ARG A 191 -4.80 6.76 -10.34
N PHE A 192 -4.42 6.18 -11.48
CA PHE A 192 -5.29 5.35 -12.30
C PHE A 192 -4.64 3.99 -12.53
N ARG A 193 -5.46 2.93 -12.40
CA ARG A 193 -5.08 1.57 -12.77
C ARG A 193 -6.04 1.05 -13.83
N TYR A 194 -5.50 0.52 -14.91
CA TYR A 194 -6.24 -0.15 -15.96
C TYR A 194 -5.99 -1.64 -15.89
N GLY A 195 -7.02 -2.42 -16.17
CA GLY A 195 -6.94 -3.87 -16.20
C GLY A 195 -7.67 -4.46 -17.39
N ALA A 196 -7.14 -5.56 -17.89
CA ALA A 196 -7.77 -6.39 -18.93
C ALA A 196 -7.69 -7.85 -18.51
N GLN A 197 -8.74 -8.64 -18.81
CA GLN A 197 -8.74 -10.07 -18.59
C GLN A 197 -9.37 -10.81 -19.76
N PHE A 198 -8.67 -11.89 -20.19
CA PHE A 198 -9.22 -12.94 -21.01
C PHE A 198 -9.54 -14.13 -20.12
N PHE A 199 -10.72 -14.72 -20.30
CA PHE A 199 -11.15 -15.86 -19.49
C PHE A 199 -12.04 -16.78 -20.31
N HIS A 200 -11.85 -18.07 -20.10
CA HIS A 200 -12.67 -19.08 -20.79
C HIS A 200 -12.76 -20.35 -19.95
N THR A 201 -13.92 -21.00 -20.00
CA THR A 201 -14.18 -22.26 -19.30
C THR A 201 -14.56 -23.36 -20.29
N PHE A 202 -13.80 -24.45 -20.27
CA PHE A 202 -14.03 -25.64 -21.07
C PHE A 202 -14.39 -26.81 -20.14
N GLY A 203 -15.66 -27.11 -19.99
CA GLY A 203 -16.11 -28.17 -19.08
C GLY A 203 -15.68 -27.86 -17.64
N GLU A 204 -14.83 -28.69 -17.07
CA GLU A 204 -14.29 -28.50 -15.71
C GLU A 204 -13.02 -27.63 -15.63
N HIS A 205 -12.50 -27.16 -16.76
CA HIS A 205 -11.26 -26.40 -16.86
C HIS A 205 -11.55 -24.93 -17.10
N SER A 206 -11.11 -24.05 -16.18
CA SER A 206 -11.23 -22.60 -16.32
C SER A 206 -9.85 -21.96 -16.41
N PHE A 207 -9.66 -21.11 -17.41
CA PHE A 207 -8.43 -20.34 -17.63
C PHE A 207 -8.73 -18.85 -17.54
N ALA A 208 -7.85 -18.10 -16.89
CA ALA A 208 -7.88 -16.65 -16.97
C ALA A 208 -6.45 -16.11 -17.16
N LEU A 209 -6.33 -15.12 -18.03
CA LEU A 209 -5.12 -14.35 -18.31
C LEU A 209 -5.43 -12.89 -18.04
N GLY A 210 -4.68 -12.25 -17.15
CA GLY A 210 -4.87 -10.87 -16.76
C GLY A 210 -3.68 -9.99 -17.07
N GLY A 211 -3.93 -8.70 -17.31
CA GLY A 211 -2.92 -7.67 -17.43
C GLY A 211 -3.34 -6.42 -16.69
N ILE A 212 -2.39 -5.73 -16.06
CA ILE A 212 -2.58 -4.44 -15.40
C ILE A 212 -1.57 -3.42 -15.87
N PHE A 213 -1.99 -2.15 -15.88
CA PHE A 213 -1.14 -1.02 -16.19
C PHE A 213 -1.48 0.19 -15.35
N GLU A 214 -0.45 0.84 -14.79
CA GLU A 214 -0.52 2.14 -14.12
C GLU A 214 0.51 3.08 -14.72
N ALA A 215 0.08 4.25 -15.12
CA ALA A 215 0.99 5.24 -15.65
C ALA A 215 1.76 5.94 -14.52
N LYS A 216 3.00 6.29 -14.79
CA LYS A 216 3.80 7.15 -13.92
C LYS A 216 3.10 8.49 -13.71
N GLN A 217 3.01 8.95 -12.46
CA GLN A 217 2.36 10.21 -12.12
C GLN A 217 3.14 10.98 -11.05
N LYS A 218 3.12 12.31 -11.16
CA LYS A 218 3.69 13.17 -10.11
C LYS A 218 2.79 13.16 -8.89
N LEU A 219 3.37 12.88 -7.73
CA LEU A 219 2.69 12.91 -6.46
C LEU A 219 2.52 14.38 -6.00
N ARG A 220 1.28 14.80 -5.80
CA ARG A 220 1.03 16.08 -5.13
C ARG A 220 1.32 15.91 -3.65
N SER A 221 2.45 16.44 -3.21
CA SER A 221 2.91 16.37 -1.84
C SER A 221 3.34 17.73 -1.32
N THR A 222 3.22 17.92 -0.02
CA THR A 222 3.73 19.09 0.69
C THR A 222 4.63 18.59 1.80
N TYR A 223 5.86 19.07 1.79
CA TYR A 223 6.84 18.82 2.86
C TYR A 223 6.96 20.06 3.71
N THR A 224 6.80 19.92 5.01
CA THR A 224 6.96 21.01 5.98
C THR A 224 7.96 20.57 7.06
N ALA A 225 9.04 21.30 7.22
CA ALA A 225 10.03 21.07 8.27
C ALA A 225 9.93 22.16 9.34
N TYR A 226 9.97 21.73 10.59
CA TYR A 226 9.98 22.60 11.78
C TYR A 226 11.26 22.33 12.56
N GLU A 227 11.97 23.36 12.93
CA GLU A 227 13.16 23.26 13.78
C GLU A 227 12.96 24.05 15.07
N THR A 228 13.08 23.39 16.22
CA THR A 228 12.76 24.00 17.51
C THR A 228 13.83 25.01 17.95
N THR A 229 15.06 24.88 17.44
CA THR A 229 16.18 25.75 17.87
C THR A 229 16.14 27.14 17.26
N LEU A 230 15.51 27.33 16.10
CA LEU A 230 15.53 28.61 15.36
C LEU A 230 14.17 29.25 15.15
N LEU A 231 13.07 28.65 15.63
CA LEU A 231 11.70 29.10 15.41
C LEU A 231 11.33 29.26 13.91
N ASP A 232 12.17 28.74 13.01
CA ASP A 232 11.96 28.84 11.58
C ASP A 232 11.19 27.64 11.04
N THR A 233 10.13 27.97 10.32
CA THR A 233 9.34 26.99 9.57
C THR A 233 9.75 27.05 8.11
N VAL A 234 10.46 26.04 7.64
CA VAL A 234 10.78 25.90 6.22
C VAL A 234 9.72 25.04 5.56
N SER A 235 8.84 25.67 4.79
CA SER A 235 7.87 24.97 3.96
C SER A 235 8.39 24.88 2.53
N ALA A 236 8.78 23.68 2.08
CA ALA A 236 9.06 23.39 0.69
C ALA A 236 7.83 22.76 0.04
N LYS A 237 7.26 23.43 -0.94
CA LYS A 237 6.13 22.95 -1.71
C LYS A 237 6.65 22.16 -2.90
N ASN A 238 6.18 20.91 -3.07
CA ASN A 238 6.51 20.01 -4.18
C ASN A 238 7.97 19.49 -4.16
N GLU A 239 8.29 18.61 -3.26
CA GLU A 239 9.36 17.66 -3.56
C GLU A 239 8.84 16.74 -4.66
N GLY A 240 9.65 16.55 -5.72
CA GLY A 240 9.25 15.87 -6.95
C GLY A 240 9.07 14.36 -6.84
N TYR A 241 8.41 13.89 -5.78
CA TYR A 241 8.06 12.48 -5.65
C TYR A 241 7.08 12.06 -6.75
N GLU A 242 7.30 10.87 -7.27
CA GLU A 242 6.49 10.31 -8.33
C GLU A 242 5.96 8.93 -7.92
N VAL A 243 4.73 8.64 -8.29
CA VAL A 243 4.21 7.26 -8.23
C VAL A 243 4.84 6.51 -9.41
N PRO A 244 5.51 5.37 -9.18
CA PRO A 244 6.17 4.63 -10.23
C PRO A 244 5.16 4.07 -11.24
N MET A 245 5.61 3.90 -12.48
CA MET A 245 4.88 3.13 -13.46
C MET A 245 4.85 1.67 -13.03
N VAL A 246 3.67 1.05 -13.08
CA VAL A 246 3.47 -0.36 -12.76
C VAL A 246 2.85 -1.06 -13.95
N TYR A 247 3.37 -2.20 -14.32
CA TYR A 247 2.74 -3.12 -15.25
C TYR A 247 2.93 -4.56 -14.79
N GLY A 248 1.95 -5.38 -15.08
CA GLY A 248 1.99 -6.78 -14.69
C GLY A 248 1.08 -7.64 -15.53
N GLY A 249 1.38 -8.92 -15.53
CA GLY A 249 0.58 -9.95 -16.15
C GLY A 249 0.45 -11.15 -15.23
N GLY A 250 -0.68 -11.85 -15.33
CA GLY A 250 -0.93 -13.04 -14.52
C GLY A 250 -1.78 -14.04 -15.25
N VAL A 251 -1.59 -15.30 -14.91
CA VAL A 251 -2.36 -16.43 -15.44
C VAL A 251 -2.88 -17.27 -14.28
N SER A 252 -4.12 -17.74 -14.42
CA SER A 252 -4.68 -18.74 -13.51
C SER A 252 -5.36 -19.86 -14.28
N TYR A 253 -5.25 -21.04 -13.70
CA TYR A 253 -5.90 -22.26 -14.16
C TYR A 253 -6.64 -22.90 -13.00
N THR A 254 -7.90 -23.20 -13.18
CA THR A 254 -8.73 -23.87 -12.15
C THR A 254 -9.34 -25.13 -12.74
N TRP A 255 -9.14 -26.26 -12.07
CA TRP A 255 -9.72 -27.54 -12.41
C TRP A 255 -10.84 -27.90 -11.44
N ALA A 256 -12.05 -28.14 -11.97
CA ALA A 256 -13.23 -28.63 -11.27
C ALA A 256 -13.57 -27.85 -9.97
N ASN A 257 -13.17 -26.56 -9.85
CA ASN A 257 -13.22 -25.75 -8.64
C ASN A 257 -12.53 -26.38 -7.40
N ARG A 258 -11.62 -27.34 -7.62
CA ARG A 258 -10.88 -28.07 -6.57
C ARG A 258 -9.41 -27.67 -6.48
N LEU A 259 -8.78 -27.44 -7.62
CA LEU A 259 -7.39 -27.04 -7.70
C LEU A 259 -7.26 -25.77 -8.51
N THR A 260 -6.63 -24.76 -7.91
CA THR A 260 -6.28 -23.52 -8.60
C THR A 260 -4.78 -23.33 -8.60
N LEU A 261 -4.18 -23.17 -9.76
CA LEU A 261 -2.80 -22.77 -9.96
C LEU A 261 -2.80 -21.36 -10.53
N ALA A 262 -1.97 -20.47 -9.97
CA ALA A 262 -1.86 -19.11 -10.46
C ALA A 262 -0.41 -18.63 -10.41
N PHE A 263 -0.07 -17.78 -11.38
CA PHE A 263 1.24 -17.14 -11.49
C PHE A 263 1.05 -15.69 -11.93
N ASP A 264 1.65 -14.76 -11.18
CA ASP A 264 1.66 -13.35 -11.50
C ASP A 264 3.09 -12.83 -11.59
N TYR A 265 3.33 -11.93 -12.53
CA TYR A 265 4.53 -11.14 -12.65
C TYR A 265 4.17 -9.65 -12.66
N GLN A 266 4.74 -8.89 -11.76
CA GLN A 266 4.55 -7.44 -11.69
C GLN A 266 5.89 -6.73 -11.62
N ARG A 267 6.03 -5.63 -12.38
CA ARG A 267 7.20 -4.78 -12.34
C ARG A 267 6.82 -3.34 -12.01
N GLN A 268 7.54 -2.76 -11.05
CA GLN A 268 7.45 -1.36 -10.68
C GLN A 268 8.73 -0.65 -11.11
N CYS A 269 8.59 0.42 -11.90
CA CYS A 269 9.73 1.19 -12.40
C CYS A 269 10.01 2.36 -11.46
N MET A 270 10.90 2.15 -10.48
CA MET A 270 11.27 3.14 -9.45
C MET A 270 12.25 4.22 -9.92
N SER A 271 12.75 4.17 -11.15
CA SER A 271 13.73 5.14 -11.67
C SER A 271 13.10 6.55 -11.72
N GLY A 272 13.62 7.47 -10.90
CA GLY A 272 13.12 8.84 -10.76
C GLY A 272 11.99 9.02 -9.75
N ALA A 273 11.70 8.02 -8.92
CA ALA A 273 10.69 8.13 -7.85
C ALA A 273 11.29 8.59 -6.51
N LEU A 274 12.57 8.93 -6.47
CA LEU A 274 13.31 9.42 -5.30
C LEU A 274 13.89 10.80 -5.58
#